data_7bc2a5d33c34d7fc1f5635daf1a68d5e
#
_entry.id   7bc2a5d33c34d7fc1f5635daf1a68d5e
#
_cell.length_a   1.000
_cell.length_b   1.000
_cell.length_c   1.000
_cell.angle_alpha   90.00
_cell.angle_beta   90.00
_cell.angle_gamma   90.00
#
_symmetry.space_group_name_H-M   'P 1'
#
loop_
_entity.id
_entity.type
_entity.pdbx_description
1 polymer ?
#
loop_
_entity_poly.entity_id
_entity_poly.type
_entity_poly.pdbx_seq_one_letter_code
_entity_poly.pdbx_strand_id
1 'polypeptide(L)'
;YINFKIDKVDGRKKPITTFSNRQSAKSFMFRVAEDYLLCQKLTGLYPTKTNCFNYTIKTCDGACIQEESVNSYNKRAQQIIDRNSFKDQSIVLIDRGRDIDERSAILIQDGVFKGIGFYNLNYQINNIEVLESLITPMENNRDTQHIIKSYLRRNKKIKIQKITSN
;
A
#
# COMPACT_ATOMS: atom_id res chain seq x y z
N TYR A 1 -2.09 18.69 -8.17
CA TYR A 1 -2.64 18.00 -7.00
C TYR A 1 -2.69 16.50 -7.25
N ILE A 2 -2.28 15.71 -6.27
CA ILE A 2 -2.48 14.25 -6.25
C ILE A 2 -3.98 13.96 -6.17
N ASN A 3 -4.48 13.12 -7.08
CA ASN A 3 -5.88 12.70 -7.11
C ASN A 3 -6.00 11.22 -6.75
N PHE A 4 -7.00 10.88 -5.96
CA PHE A 4 -7.36 9.50 -5.67
C PHE A 4 -8.61 9.09 -6.44
N LYS A 5 -8.68 7.83 -6.83
CA LYS A 5 -9.82 7.26 -7.52
C LYS A 5 -10.14 5.88 -7.00
N ILE A 6 -11.41 5.61 -6.74
CA ILE A 6 -11.92 4.27 -6.44
C ILE A 6 -12.34 3.63 -7.76
N ASP A 7 -11.60 2.62 -8.19
CA ASP A 7 -11.82 1.92 -9.46
C ASP A 7 -11.83 0.41 -9.27
N LYS A 8 -12.29 -0.34 -10.27
CA LYS A 8 -12.14 -1.80 -10.27
C LYS A 8 -10.68 -2.16 -10.54
N VAL A 9 -10.22 -3.21 -9.89
CA VAL A 9 -8.89 -3.77 -10.16
C VAL A 9 -8.96 -4.54 -11.48
N ASP A 10 -8.20 -4.10 -12.47
CA ASP A 10 -8.17 -4.67 -13.83
C ASP A 10 -6.80 -5.26 -14.21
N GLY A 11 -5.86 -5.31 -13.27
CA GLY A 11 -4.49 -5.80 -13.48
C GLY A 11 -3.56 -4.85 -14.24
N ARG A 12 -4.09 -3.81 -14.91
CA ARG A 12 -3.29 -2.84 -15.68
C ARG A 12 -2.74 -1.69 -14.86
N LYS A 13 -3.39 -1.40 -13.73
CA LYS A 13 -3.01 -0.31 -12.83
C LYS A 13 -2.57 -0.87 -11.50
N LYS A 14 -1.51 -0.28 -10.94
CA LYS A 14 -1.02 -0.61 -9.61
C LYS A 14 -1.87 0.14 -8.57
N PRO A 15 -2.76 -0.52 -7.82
CA PRO A 15 -3.53 0.14 -6.76
C PRO A 15 -2.64 0.42 -5.54
N ILE A 16 -2.90 1.51 -4.84
CA ILE A 16 -2.27 1.80 -3.54
C ILE A 16 -2.72 0.77 -2.50
N THR A 17 -4.00 0.41 -2.53
CA THR A 17 -4.59 -0.64 -1.69
C THR A 17 -5.88 -1.14 -2.33
N THR A 18 -6.32 -2.36 -1.98
CA THR A 18 -7.55 -2.95 -2.48
C THR A 18 -8.52 -3.28 -1.35
N PHE A 19 -9.79 -3.43 -1.69
CA PHE A 19 -10.89 -3.70 -0.77
C PHE A 19 -11.81 -4.76 -1.37
N SER A 20 -12.45 -5.55 -0.53
CA SER A 20 -13.40 -6.58 -0.94
C SER A 20 -14.64 -6.03 -1.65
N ASN A 21 -15.02 -4.78 -1.37
CA ASN A 21 -16.16 -4.12 -2.01
C ASN A 21 -15.99 -2.61 -2.08
N ARG A 22 -16.82 -1.98 -2.93
CA ARG A 22 -16.77 -0.52 -3.16
C ARG A 22 -17.15 0.30 -1.92
N GLN A 23 -18.03 -0.22 -1.08
CA GLN A 23 -18.47 0.49 0.12
C GLN A 23 -17.34 0.62 1.13
N SER A 24 -16.58 -0.45 1.35
CA SER A 24 -15.38 -0.43 2.21
C SER A 24 -14.33 0.54 1.69
N ALA A 25 -14.12 0.59 0.37
CA ALA A 25 -13.21 1.56 -0.25
C ALA A 25 -13.66 3.01 -0.04
N LYS A 26 -14.97 3.28 -0.19
CA LYS A 26 -15.53 4.62 0.09
C LYS A 26 -15.38 5.01 1.56
N SER A 27 -15.74 4.12 2.48
CA SER A 27 -15.63 4.37 3.93
C SER A 27 -14.18 4.64 4.36
N PHE A 28 -13.23 3.90 3.76
CA PHE A 28 -11.80 4.16 3.96
C PHE A 28 -11.43 5.56 3.45
N MET A 29 -11.84 5.92 2.23
CA MET A 29 -11.50 7.20 1.63
C MET A 29 -12.13 8.38 2.36
N PHE A 30 -13.35 8.26 2.90
CA PHE A 30 -13.96 9.29 3.76
C PHE A 30 -13.10 9.54 4.99
N ARG A 31 -12.72 8.49 5.73
CA ARG A 31 -11.87 8.61 6.91
C ARG A 31 -10.52 9.23 6.58
N VAL A 32 -9.91 8.81 5.48
CA VAL A 32 -8.63 9.37 5.02
C VAL A 32 -8.77 10.85 4.64
N ALA A 33 -9.87 11.24 3.99
CA ALA A 33 -10.11 12.63 3.65
C ALA A 33 -10.26 13.51 4.90
N GLU A 34 -10.89 13.00 5.96
CA GLU A 34 -11.01 13.67 7.26
C GLU A 34 -9.68 13.72 8.02
N ASP A 35 -9.02 12.57 8.21
CA ASP A 35 -7.78 12.45 8.99
C ASP A 35 -6.62 13.31 8.42
N TYR A 36 -6.60 13.48 7.10
CA TYR A 36 -5.54 14.21 6.39
C TYR A 36 -6.00 15.54 5.79
N LEU A 37 -7.20 15.98 6.12
CA LEU A 37 -7.79 17.23 5.61
C LEU A 37 -7.72 17.34 4.09
N LEU A 38 -8.05 16.25 3.38
CA LEU A 38 -8.00 16.21 1.93
C LEU A 38 -9.31 16.71 1.31
N CYS A 39 -9.17 17.26 0.12
CA CYS A 39 -10.30 17.72 -0.66
C CYS A 39 -11.15 16.54 -1.17
N GLN A 40 -12.44 16.48 -0.84
CA GLN A 40 -13.35 15.43 -1.27
C GLN A 40 -13.52 15.35 -2.79
N LYS A 41 -13.34 16.45 -3.52
CA LYS A 41 -13.33 16.46 -4.99
C LYS A 41 -12.11 15.73 -5.54
N LEU A 42 -10.93 15.99 -4.99
CA LEU A 42 -9.67 15.35 -5.42
C LEU A 42 -9.53 13.90 -4.93
N THR A 43 -10.27 13.51 -3.89
CA THR A 43 -10.37 12.11 -3.45
C THR A 43 -11.46 11.30 -4.17
N GLY A 44 -12.17 11.92 -5.13
CA GLY A 44 -13.22 11.25 -5.89
C GLY A 44 -14.49 10.94 -5.10
N LEU A 45 -14.63 11.46 -3.88
CA LEU A 45 -15.80 11.24 -3.02
C LEU A 45 -16.98 12.11 -3.42
N TYR A 46 -16.71 13.32 -3.89
CA TYR A 46 -17.73 14.30 -4.23
C TYR A 46 -17.51 14.85 -5.66
N PRO A 47 -18.19 14.30 -6.68
CA PRO A 47 -18.10 14.82 -8.02
C PRO A 47 -18.88 16.14 -8.11
N THR A 48 -18.16 17.24 -8.20
CA THR A 48 -18.75 18.59 -8.36
C THR A 48 -17.99 19.40 -9.39
N LYS A 49 -18.70 20.30 -10.07
CA LYS A 49 -18.09 21.28 -11.00
C LYS A 49 -17.51 22.47 -10.24
N THR A 50 -18.04 22.77 -9.06
CA THR A 50 -17.63 23.88 -8.20
C THR A 50 -16.72 23.41 -7.06
N ASN A 51 -16.67 24.13 -5.95
CA ASN A 51 -15.98 23.73 -4.72
C ASN A 51 -16.63 22.49 -4.07
N CYS A 52 -15.86 21.77 -3.27
CA CYS A 52 -16.37 20.62 -2.51
C CYS A 52 -17.13 21.10 -1.24
N PHE A 53 -17.95 20.20 -0.69
CA PHE A 53 -18.71 20.47 0.53
C PHE A 53 -17.81 20.85 1.73
N ASN A 54 -16.68 20.15 1.91
CA ASN A 54 -15.74 20.43 2.99
C ASN A 54 -15.16 21.84 2.95
N TYR A 55 -14.98 22.41 1.75
CA TYR A 55 -14.58 23.81 1.63
C TYR A 55 -15.67 24.74 2.14
N THR A 56 -16.94 24.49 1.78
CA THR A 56 -18.08 25.30 2.23
C THR A 56 -18.20 25.35 3.75
N ILE A 57 -17.95 24.24 4.44
CA ILE A 57 -17.97 24.16 5.90
C ILE A 57 -16.60 24.40 6.57
N LYS A 58 -15.62 24.90 5.79
CA LYS A 58 -14.27 25.27 6.28
C LYS A 58 -13.50 24.12 6.95
N THR A 59 -13.68 22.89 6.47
CA THR A 59 -12.94 21.69 6.91
C THR A 59 -11.88 21.23 5.89
N CYS A 60 -11.60 22.03 4.87
CA CYS A 60 -10.44 21.85 3.98
C CYS A 60 -9.90 23.19 3.48
N ASP A 61 -8.65 23.21 3.06
CA ASP A 61 -7.90 24.41 2.69
C ASP A 61 -8.11 24.88 1.23
N GLY A 62 -9.13 24.37 0.53
CA GLY A 62 -9.52 24.88 -0.78
C GLY A 62 -8.67 24.39 -1.96
N ALA A 63 -8.04 23.22 -1.89
CA ALA A 63 -7.25 22.68 -3.00
C ALA A 63 -8.04 22.58 -4.33
N CYS A 64 -9.36 22.31 -4.28
CA CYS A 64 -10.19 22.21 -5.49
C CYS A 64 -10.48 23.55 -6.18
N ILE A 65 -10.23 24.67 -5.53
CA ILE A 65 -10.35 26.02 -6.04
C ILE A 65 -9.00 26.77 -6.07
N GLN A 66 -7.91 26.03 -5.88
CA GLN A 66 -6.52 26.50 -5.95
C GLN A 66 -6.12 27.51 -4.83
N GLU A 67 -6.85 27.61 -3.75
CA GLU A 67 -6.46 28.39 -2.58
C GLU A 67 -5.31 27.74 -1.80
N GLU A 68 -5.35 26.42 -1.65
CA GLU A 68 -4.25 25.69 -1.06
C GLU A 68 -3.14 25.43 -2.08
N SER A 69 -1.87 25.56 -1.66
CA SER A 69 -0.73 25.26 -2.52
C SER A 69 -0.64 23.77 -2.86
N VAL A 70 -0.20 23.45 -4.08
CA VAL A 70 0.03 22.07 -4.55
C VAL A 70 0.96 21.30 -3.61
N ASN A 71 2.02 21.94 -3.12
CA ASN A 71 3.01 21.34 -2.24
C ASN A 71 2.41 20.96 -0.88
N SER A 72 1.61 21.83 -0.27
CA SER A 72 0.93 21.55 1.01
C SER A 72 0.00 20.36 0.89
N TYR A 73 -0.90 20.38 -0.08
CA TYR A 73 -1.83 19.28 -0.34
C TYR A 73 -1.11 17.96 -0.64
N ASN A 74 -0.15 17.99 -1.59
CA ASN A 74 0.54 16.77 -2.02
C ASN A 74 1.36 16.15 -0.90
N LYS A 75 1.93 16.93 0.02
CA LYS A 75 2.63 16.42 1.20
C LYS A 75 1.72 15.55 2.08
N ARG A 76 0.47 15.97 2.30
CA ARG A 76 -0.51 15.18 3.06
C ARG A 76 -0.98 13.96 2.29
N ALA A 77 -1.28 14.12 1.00
CA ALA A 77 -1.68 13.02 0.13
C ALA A 77 -0.59 11.95 0.00
N GLN A 78 0.70 12.37 -0.07
CA GLN A 78 1.83 11.44 -0.15
C GLN A 78 1.96 10.58 1.12
N GLN A 79 1.66 11.11 2.30
CA GLN A 79 1.66 10.32 3.53
C GLN A 79 0.72 9.13 3.47
N ILE A 80 -0.40 9.24 2.76
CA ILE A 80 -1.36 8.15 2.60
C ILE A 80 -0.77 7.07 1.70
N ILE A 81 -0.15 7.48 0.59
CA ILE A 81 0.54 6.56 -0.32
C ILE A 81 1.62 5.81 0.44
N ASP A 82 2.48 6.50 1.18
CA ASP A 82 3.57 5.91 1.97
C ASP A 82 3.07 4.96 3.06
N ARG A 83 1.93 5.25 3.66
CA ARG A 83 1.32 4.37 4.68
C ARG A 83 0.69 3.11 4.10
N ASN A 84 0.19 3.17 2.87
CA ASN A 84 -0.56 2.09 2.23
C ASN A 84 0.23 1.39 1.10
N SER A 85 1.49 1.72 0.90
CA SER A 85 2.42 1.02 0.00
C SER A 85 3.67 0.57 0.75
N PHE A 86 4.47 -0.31 0.15
CA PHE A 86 5.81 -0.68 0.63
C PHE A 86 6.90 0.19 -0.03
N LYS A 87 6.61 1.45 -0.38
CA LYS A 87 7.55 2.43 -0.97
C LYS A 87 8.30 1.92 -2.20
N ASP A 88 7.59 1.25 -3.12
CA ASP A 88 8.17 0.68 -4.35
C ASP A 88 9.44 -0.17 -4.14
N GLN A 89 9.56 -0.78 -2.98
CA GLN A 89 10.69 -1.66 -2.66
C GLN A 89 10.45 -3.06 -3.23
N SER A 90 11.51 -3.64 -3.79
CA SER A 90 11.57 -5.07 -4.09
C SER A 90 12.43 -5.73 -3.02
N ILE A 91 11.77 -6.44 -2.11
CA ILE A 91 12.40 -7.05 -0.93
C ILE A 91 11.80 -8.41 -0.62
N VAL A 92 12.61 -9.25 0.00
CA VAL A 92 12.17 -10.47 0.67
C VAL A 92 12.34 -10.30 2.16
N LEU A 93 11.29 -10.59 2.90
CA LEU A 93 11.34 -10.68 4.35
C LEU A 93 11.51 -12.16 4.72
N ILE A 94 12.60 -12.47 5.40
CA ILE A 94 12.94 -13.85 5.77
C ILE A 94 12.86 -13.98 7.29
N ASP A 95 12.09 -14.96 7.73
CA ASP A 95 11.97 -15.31 9.15
C ASP A 95 11.90 -16.82 9.35
N ARG A 96 11.67 -17.26 10.56
CA ARG A 96 11.48 -18.66 10.92
C ARG A 96 10.30 -19.25 10.14
N GLY A 97 10.46 -20.47 9.68
CA GLY A 97 9.40 -21.26 9.10
C GLY A 97 8.53 -21.95 10.15
N ARG A 98 7.83 -22.99 9.74
CA ARG A 98 6.98 -23.83 10.62
C ARG A 98 7.84 -24.76 11.48
N ASP A 99 8.98 -25.19 10.92
CA ASP A 99 9.92 -26.10 11.55
C ASP A 99 11.29 -25.44 11.73
N ILE A 100 12.17 -26.07 12.55
CA ILE A 100 13.48 -25.51 12.91
C ILE A 100 14.40 -25.34 11.68
N ASP A 101 14.29 -26.23 10.71
CA ASP A 101 15.10 -26.24 9.50
C ASP A 101 14.42 -25.48 8.34
N GLU A 102 13.28 -24.84 8.58
CA GLU A 102 12.52 -24.12 7.59
C GLU A 102 12.62 -22.60 7.78
N ARG A 103 12.57 -21.88 6.67
CA ARG A 103 12.41 -20.41 6.66
C ARG A 103 11.15 -20.04 5.88
N SER A 104 10.50 -19.00 6.35
CA SER A 104 9.44 -18.32 5.61
C SER A 104 10.02 -17.16 4.82
N ALA A 105 9.48 -16.93 3.63
CA ALA A 105 9.83 -15.82 2.76
C ALA A 105 8.57 -15.08 2.36
N ILE A 106 8.49 -13.78 2.64
CA ILE A 106 7.43 -12.91 2.17
C ILE A 106 7.99 -12.06 1.05
N LEU A 107 7.45 -12.20 -0.16
CA LEU A 107 7.90 -11.45 -1.33
C LEU A 107 7.09 -10.16 -1.49
N ILE A 108 7.81 -9.04 -1.53
CA ILE A 108 7.29 -7.73 -1.92
C ILE A 108 8.08 -7.29 -3.14
N GLN A 109 7.41 -7.01 -4.25
CA GLN A 109 8.03 -6.60 -5.50
C GLN A 109 7.37 -5.31 -5.98
N ASP A 110 8.18 -4.29 -6.27
CA ASP A 110 7.73 -2.95 -6.65
C ASP A 110 6.68 -2.38 -5.69
N GLY A 111 6.87 -2.59 -4.38
CA GLY A 111 5.95 -2.15 -3.34
C GLY A 111 4.63 -2.93 -3.26
N VAL A 112 4.48 -4.05 -3.99
CA VAL A 112 3.31 -4.92 -3.99
C VAL A 112 3.64 -6.25 -3.32
N PHE A 113 2.85 -6.64 -2.34
CA PHE A 113 2.93 -7.98 -1.76
C PHE A 113 2.54 -9.03 -2.82
N LYS A 114 3.39 -10.03 -3.02
CA LYS A 114 3.20 -11.09 -4.01
C LYS A 114 2.73 -12.40 -3.40
N GLY A 115 3.17 -12.72 -2.19
CA GLY A 115 2.82 -13.96 -1.54
C GLY A 115 3.84 -14.38 -0.48
N ILE A 116 3.64 -15.59 0.03
CA ILE A 116 4.48 -16.22 1.06
C ILE A 116 4.94 -17.58 0.55
N GLY A 117 6.21 -17.89 0.79
CA GLY A 117 6.79 -19.20 0.54
C GLY A 117 7.52 -19.73 1.75
N PHE A 118 7.84 -21.04 1.69
CA PHE A 118 8.65 -21.71 2.70
C PHE A 118 9.75 -22.49 2.03
N TYR A 119 10.93 -22.50 2.62
CA TYR A 119 12.06 -23.26 2.11
C TYR A 119 12.93 -23.83 3.23
N ASN A 120 13.58 -24.95 2.95
CA ASN A 120 14.49 -25.57 3.90
C ASN A 120 15.84 -24.84 3.90
N LEU A 121 16.48 -24.72 5.07
CA LEU A 121 17.81 -24.10 5.24
C LEU A 121 18.91 -24.72 4.42
N ASN A 122 18.78 -26.00 4.05
CA ASN A 122 19.75 -26.69 3.18
C ASN A 122 19.78 -26.17 1.74
N TYR A 123 18.77 -25.39 1.33
CA TYR A 123 18.77 -24.74 0.04
C TYR A 123 19.36 -23.34 0.15
N GLN A 124 20.55 -23.14 -0.41
CA GLN A 124 21.10 -21.77 -0.56
C GLN A 124 20.32 -21.06 -1.67
N ILE A 125 19.31 -20.30 -1.29
CA ILE A 125 18.55 -19.48 -2.24
C ILE A 125 19.35 -18.21 -2.48
N ASN A 126 20.24 -18.26 -3.46
CA ASN A 126 20.99 -17.09 -3.93
C ASN A 126 20.36 -16.46 -5.19
N ASN A 127 19.38 -17.13 -5.80
CA ASN A 127 18.70 -16.68 -7.01
C ASN A 127 17.25 -16.32 -6.71
N ILE A 128 16.84 -15.13 -7.14
CA ILE A 128 15.49 -14.60 -6.99
C ILE A 128 14.44 -15.45 -7.71
N GLU A 129 14.77 -15.98 -8.89
CA GLU A 129 13.87 -16.82 -9.68
C GLU A 129 13.49 -18.10 -8.95
N VAL A 130 14.43 -18.71 -8.24
CA VAL A 130 14.17 -19.87 -7.38
C VAL A 130 13.27 -19.48 -6.22
N LEU A 131 13.50 -18.31 -5.62
CA LEU A 131 12.65 -17.82 -4.53
C LEU A 131 11.23 -17.54 -5.02
N GLU A 132 11.08 -16.89 -6.17
CA GLU A 132 9.77 -16.60 -6.78
C GLU A 132 8.98 -17.89 -7.07
N SER A 133 9.64 -18.95 -7.51
CA SER A 133 9.00 -20.25 -7.76
C SER A 133 8.46 -20.92 -6.49
N LEU A 134 8.98 -20.58 -5.31
CA LEU A 134 8.54 -21.10 -4.00
C LEU A 134 7.44 -20.26 -3.38
N ILE A 135 7.15 -19.08 -3.92
CA ILE A 135 6.13 -18.20 -3.38
C ILE A 135 4.74 -18.66 -3.82
N THR A 136 3.89 -18.95 -2.87
CA THR A 136 2.45 -19.12 -3.12
C THR A 136 1.83 -17.74 -3.29
N PRO A 137 1.29 -17.41 -4.48
CA PRO A 137 0.68 -16.11 -4.72
C PRO A 137 -0.49 -15.82 -3.77
N MET A 138 -0.54 -14.61 -3.26
CA MET A 138 -1.61 -14.15 -2.37
C MET A 138 -2.05 -12.73 -2.74
N GLU A 139 -3.30 -12.38 -2.40
CA GLU A 139 -3.83 -11.06 -2.68
C GLU A 139 -3.12 -9.96 -1.88
N ASN A 140 -2.70 -8.91 -2.58
CA ASN A 140 -2.22 -7.68 -1.97
C ASN A 140 -3.40 -6.77 -1.64
N ASN A 141 -4.08 -7.03 -0.54
CA ASN A 141 -5.17 -6.19 -0.05
C ASN A 141 -4.77 -5.41 1.21
N ARG A 142 -5.67 -4.55 1.69
CA ARG A 142 -5.44 -3.72 2.88
C ARG A 142 -5.09 -4.55 4.12
N ASP A 143 -5.75 -5.68 4.29
CA ASP A 143 -5.58 -6.50 5.49
C ASP A 143 -4.23 -7.21 5.49
N THR A 144 -3.82 -7.79 4.36
CA THR A 144 -2.48 -8.39 4.20
C THR A 144 -1.38 -7.35 4.39
N GLN A 145 -1.53 -6.15 3.82
CA GLN A 145 -0.58 -5.05 4.04
C GLN A 145 -0.50 -4.63 5.51
N HIS A 146 -1.65 -4.55 6.19
CA HIS A 146 -1.70 -4.21 7.62
C HIS A 146 -1.03 -5.27 8.49
N ILE A 147 -1.27 -6.54 8.21
CA ILE A 147 -0.65 -7.68 8.91
C ILE A 147 0.86 -7.63 8.74
N ILE A 148 1.36 -7.52 7.50
CA ILE A 148 2.81 -7.48 7.21
C ILE A 148 3.46 -6.27 7.88
N LYS A 149 2.88 -5.07 7.78
CA LYS A 149 3.41 -3.87 8.41
C LYS A 149 3.39 -3.95 9.95
N SER A 150 2.35 -4.55 10.53
CA SER A 150 2.28 -4.78 11.97
C SER A 150 3.32 -5.79 12.42
N TYR A 151 3.53 -6.83 11.64
CA TYR A 151 4.55 -7.84 11.90
C TYR A 151 5.96 -7.23 11.87
N LEU A 152 6.29 -6.44 10.87
CA LEU A 152 7.57 -5.72 10.76
C LEU A 152 7.83 -4.76 11.93
N ARG A 153 6.78 -4.12 12.45
CA ARG A 153 6.92 -3.23 13.61
C ARG A 153 7.25 -3.97 14.90
N ARG A 154 6.69 -5.17 15.08
CA ARG A 154 6.86 -5.98 16.30
C ARG A 154 8.15 -6.79 16.29
N ASN A 155 8.59 -7.23 15.11
CA ASN A 155 9.72 -8.15 14.94
C ASN A 155 10.91 -7.47 14.27
N LYS A 156 11.74 -6.82 15.06
CA LYS A 156 12.95 -6.12 14.56
C LYS A 156 14.08 -7.06 14.11
N LYS A 157 13.97 -8.36 14.35
CA LYS A 157 14.98 -9.38 14.00
C LYS A 157 14.77 -10.02 12.63
N ILE A 158 13.73 -9.60 11.88
CA ILE A 158 13.46 -10.11 10.54
C ILE A 158 14.62 -9.74 9.61
N LYS A 159 15.14 -10.71 8.87
CA LYS A 159 16.12 -10.46 7.82
C LYS A 159 15.40 -9.87 6.61
N ILE A 160 15.81 -8.67 6.21
CA ILE A 160 15.31 -7.99 5.01
C ILE A 160 16.39 -8.09 3.94
N GLN A 161 16.08 -8.72 2.83
CA GLN A 161 16.96 -8.84 1.67
C GLN A 161 16.37 -8.00 0.52
N LYS A 162 17.17 -7.08 -0.01
CA LYS A 162 16.78 -6.32 -1.21
C LYS A 162 16.94 -7.19 -2.44
N ILE A 163 16.00 -7.03 -3.36
CA ILE A 163 16.03 -7.65 -4.68
C ILE A 163 16.41 -6.55 -5.66
N THR A 164 17.51 -6.71 -6.36
CA THR A 164 17.84 -5.89 -7.53
C THR A 164 17.27 -6.61 -8.76
N SER A 165 16.31 -5.99 -9.42
CA SER A 165 15.91 -6.41 -10.76
C SER A 165 17.09 -6.12 -11.70
N ASN A 166 17.61 -7.15 -12.35
CA ASN A 166 18.53 -7.00 -13.48
C ASN A 166 17.77 -6.45 -14.68
#